data_d1af46047ca299b958444c020dbd1e62
#
_entry.id   d1af46047ca299b958444c020dbd1e62
#
_cell.length_a   1.000
_cell.length_b   1.000
_cell.length_c   1.000
_cell.angle_alpha   90.00
_cell.angle_beta   90.00
_cell.angle_gamma   90.00
#
_symmetry.space_group_name_H-M   'P 1'
#
loop_
_entity.id
_entity.type
_entity.pdbx_description
1 polymer ?
#
loop_
_entity_poly.entity_id
_entity_poly.type
_entity_poly.pdbx_seq_one_letter_code
_entity_poly.pdbx_strand_id
1 'polypeptide(L)'
;MAKKNYTLSDILGAPMTRSEALAFIKNQTDNHTIQTFNLMKDAYREKLLRFIMGKNGLAITYDPVFRRVIMPADTTDRLEDLLSAILGEPATVEQILPREGSQITETGSLVIADIIARLQNGSMVNVEMQKAGYDFPGERCSCYTSDMIMRQYNYLKNSNSNFSYKDMKSVYLIIFMETSPALFHTTKQYVHKKCTEFDTGIKLNLLDNITFISLDTFKDEVHNINTNRDAWLKFLTEDDPDEIVTFVNQYPEFLPCYKDLIAFRQNPKELINMFSDALKEMDKNTERYMVEELNKKVKELNEELNSTASINDVLTTQNNVLATQNDTLTAQNDTLTAQNDTLAAQNDSLTAQNDTLTAQNDALNTQNDSMSKRIAELEALLHESQS
;
A
#
# COMPACT_ATOMS: atom_id res chain seq x y z
N MET A 1 -42.83 -1.41 23.29
CA MET A 1 -42.80 -2.49 22.30
C MET A 1 -41.57 -3.33 22.57
N ALA A 2 -41.68 -4.67 22.59
CA ALA A 2 -40.51 -5.53 22.76
C ALA A 2 -39.54 -5.29 21.59
N LYS A 3 -38.26 -5.04 21.88
CA LYS A 3 -37.22 -4.86 20.87
C LYS A 3 -37.12 -6.16 20.07
N LYS A 4 -37.45 -6.15 18.78
CA LYS A 4 -37.37 -7.33 17.93
C LYS A 4 -35.90 -7.62 17.70
N ASN A 5 -35.43 -8.78 18.15
CA ASN A 5 -34.05 -9.23 17.86
C ASN A 5 -34.05 -9.95 16.52
N TYR A 6 -33.33 -9.38 15.56
CA TYR A 6 -33.11 -9.97 14.25
C TYR A 6 -31.98 -10.99 14.31
N THR A 7 -32.18 -12.13 13.64
CA THR A 7 -31.15 -13.16 13.47
C THR A 7 -30.39 -12.95 12.16
N LEU A 8 -29.27 -13.64 12.00
CA LEU A 8 -28.50 -13.63 10.75
C LEU A 8 -29.38 -13.99 9.53
N SER A 9 -30.24 -14.99 9.68
CA SER A 9 -31.17 -15.42 8.61
C SER A 9 -32.25 -14.38 8.28
N ASP A 10 -32.62 -13.53 9.24
CA ASP A 10 -33.56 -12.42 8.99
C ASP A 10 -32.91 -11.31 8.19
N ILE A 11 -31.59 -11.14 8.32
CA ILE A 11 -30.80 -10.02 7.75
C ILE A 11 -30.12 -10.43 6.46
N LEU A 12 -29.49 -11.61 6.39
CA LEU A 12 -28.71 -12.08 5.23
C LEU A 12 -29.36 -13.26 4.50
N GLY A 13 -30.51 -13.74 4.96
CA GLY A 13 -31.19 -14.93 4.43
C GLY A 13 -30.54 -16.24 4.87
N ALA A 14 -31.20 -17.38 4.59
CA ALA A 14 -30.73 -18.70 4.99
C ALA A 14 -29.32 -19.00 4.42
N PRO A 15 -28.41 -19.56 5.21
CA PRO A 15 -27.07 -19.91 4.73
C PRO A 15 -27.13 -21.08 3.73
N MET A 16 -26.21 -21.09 2.78
CA MET A 16 -26.01 -22.17 1.81
C MET A 16 -24.63 -22.78 1.96
N THR A 17 -24.50 -24.07 1.64
CA THR A 17 -23.20 -24.70 1.43
C THR A 17 -22.56 -24.21 0.11
N ARG A 18 -21.26 -24.40 -0.06
CA ARG A 18 -20.57 -24.06 -1.31
C ARG A 18 -21.16 -24.76 -2.53
N SER A 19 -21.51 -26.04 -2.37
CA SER A 19 -22.11 -26.85 -3.45
C SER A 19 -23.49 -26.32 -3.85
N GLU A 20 -24.32 -25.97 -2.87
CA GLU A 20 -25.64 -25.37 -3.11
C GLU A 20 -25.54 -24.01 -3.78
N ALA A 21 -24.61 -23.15 -3.33
CA ALA A 21 -24.39 -21.84 -3.95
C ALA A 21 -23.92 -21.93 -5.40
N LEU A 22 -22.99 -22.85 -5.71
CA LEU A 22 -22.54 -23.08 -7.09
C LEU A 22 -23.66 -23.67 -7.96
N ALA A 23 -24.47 -24.61 -7.43
CA ALA A 23 -25.65 -25.14 -8.13
C ALA A 23 -26.69 -24.05 -8.36
N PHE A 24 -26.91 -23.19 -7.37
CA PHE A 24 -27.83 -22.05 -7.46
C PHE A 24 -27.40 -21.07 -8.56
N ILE A 25 -26.10 -20.68 -8.61
CA ILE A 25 -25.54 -19.85 -9.68
C ILE A 25 -25.80 -20.50 -11.04
N LYS A 26 -25.45 -21.79 -11.17
CA LYS A 26 -25.60 -22.53 -12.44
C LYS A 26 -27.07 -22.59 -12.92
N ASN A 27 -28.01 -22.72 -12.00
CA ASN A 27 -29.43 -22.89 -12.33
C ASN A 27 -30.14 -21.56 -12.59
N GLN A 28 -29.65 -20.45 -12.04
CA GLN A 28 -30.26 -19.13 -12.12
C GLN A 28 -29.58 -18.17 -13.09
N THR A 29 -28.50 -18.63 -13.79
CA THR A 29 -27.74 -17.81 -14.73
C THR A 29 -27.62 -18.48 -16.09
N ASP A 30 -27.32 -17.68 -17.12
CA ASP A 30 -27.01 -18.18 -18.46
C ASP A 30 -25.51 -18.54 -18.58
N ASN A 31 -25.18 -19.21 -19.68
CA ASN A 31 -23.80 -19.64 -19.95
C ASN A 31 -22.80 -18.50 -20.00
N HIS A 32 -23.21 -17.32 -20.47
CA HIS A 32 -22.34 -16.13 -20.52
C HIS A 32 -22.00 -15.64 -19.11
N THR A 33 -23.00 -15.56 -18.25
CA THR A 33 -22.81 -15.16 -16.84
C THR A 33 -21.96 -16.16 -16.07
N ILE A 34 -22.13 -17.47 -16.34
CA ILE A 34 -21.26 -18.53 -15.77
C ILE A 34 -19.81 -18.36 -16.22
N GLN A 35 -19.56 -18.10 -17.50
CA GLN A 35 -18.23 -17.84 -18.01
C GLN A 35 -17.63 -16.59 -17.37
N THR A 36 -18.40 -15.50 -17.27
CA THR A 36 -17.99 -14.26 -16.59
C THR A 36 -17.58 -14.53 -15.14
N PHE A 37 -18.38 -15.29 -14.39
CA PHE A 37 -18.05 -15.66 -13.01
C PHE A 37 -16.76 -16.48 -12.93
N ASN A 38 -16.55 -17.44 -13.84
CA ASN A 38 -15.36 -18.29 -13.84
C ASN A 38 -14.09 -17.53 -14.25
N LEU A 39 -14.22 -16.48 -15.07
CA LEU A 39 -13.10 -15.62 -15.49
C LEU A 39 -12.71 -14.55 -14.45
N MET A 40 -13.53 -14.34 -13.43
CA MET A 40 -13.17 -13.43 -12.34
C MET A 40 -11.91 -13.90 -11.62
N LYS A 41 -11.07 -12.97 -11.18
CA LYS A 41 -9.94 -13.28 -10.28
C LYS A 41 -10.44 -14.03 -9.03
N ASP A 42 -9.70 -15.02 -8.58
CA ASP A 42 -10.10 -15.92 -7.48
C ASP A 42 -10.56 -15.17 -6.23
N ALA A 43 -9.89 -14.08 -5.85
CA ALA A 43 -10.23 -13.29 -4.68
C ALA A 43 -11.64 -12.65 -4.79
N TYR A 44 -12.01 -12.13 -5.94
CA TYR A 44 -13.34 -11.53 -6.16
C TYR A 44 -14.42 -12.60 -6.27
N ARG A 45 -14.12 -13.69 -6.97
CA ARG A 45 -15.02 -14.84 -7.10
C ARG A 45 -15.34 -15.45 -5.74
N GLU A 46 -14.35 -15.60 -4.87
CA GLU A 46 -14.55 -16.14 -3.53
C GLU A 46 -15.34 -15.19 -2.64
N LYS A 47 -15.09 -13.87 -2.68
CA LYS A 47 -15.90 -12.87 -1.96
C LYS A 47 -17.37 -12.96 -2.38
N LEU A 48 -17.63 -13.00 -3.67
CA LEU A 48 -18.98 -13.08 -4.22
C LEU A 48 -19.67 -14.39 -3.82
N LEU A 49 -18.93 -15.50 -3.87
CA LEU A 49 -19.44 -16.81 -3.47
C LEU A 49 -19.78 -16.85 -1.97
N ARG A 50 -18.92 -16.30 -1.12
CA ARG A 50 -19.18 -16.22 0.33
C ARG A 50 -20.42 -15.37 0.65
N PHE A 51 -20.64 -14.29 -0.09
CA PHE A 51 -21.86 -13.50 0.02
C PHE A 51 -23.09 -14.32 -0.39
N ILE A 52 -23.07 -15.01 -1.54
CA ILE A 52 -24.16 -15.89 -1.99
C ILE A 52 -24.42 -17.01 -0.97
N MET A 53 -23.40 -17.52 -0.33
CA MET A 53 -23.52 -18.50 0.76
C MET A 53 -24.12 -17.92 2.05
N GLY A 54 -24.22 -16.61 2.19
CA GLY A 54 -24.66 -15.93 3.43
C GLY A 54 -23.62 -16.01 4.55
N LYS A 55 -22.35 -16.17 4.20
CA LYS A 55 -21.22 -16.26 5.15
C LYS A 55 -20.52 -14.94 5.40
N ASN A 56 -20.75 -13.95 4.55
CA ASN A 56 -20.23 -12.59 4.69
C ASN A 56 -21.26 -11.59 4.18
N GLY A 57 -21.18 -10.36 4.64
CA GLY A 57 -21.81 -9.22 4.00
C GLY A 57 -21.26 -9.00 2.57
N LEU A 58 -21.88 -8.09 1.86
CA LEU A 58 -21.40 -7.61 0.57
C LEU A 58 -20.74 -6.27 0.80
N ALA A 59 -19.51 -6.11 0.32
CA ALA A 59 -18.86 -4.80 0.31
C ALA A 59 -19.67 -3.85 -0.59
N ILE A 60 -20.20 -2.80 0.01
CA ILE A 60 -21.08 -1.82 -0.65
C ILE A 60 -20.24 -0.78 -1.41
N THR A 61 -18.94 -0.88 -1.31
CA THR A 61 -17.95 0.00 -1.95
C THR A 61 -17.77 -0.20 -3.45
N TYR A 62 -18.56 -1.09 -4.08
CA TYR A 62 -18.65 -1.18 -5.53
C TYR A 62 -19.71 -0.19 -6.05
N ASP A 63 -19.32 0.73 -6.94
CA ASP A 63 -20.19 1.79 -7.45
C ASP A 63 -21.61 1.32 -7.84
N PRO A 64 -21.84 0.28 -8.67
CA PRO A 64 -23.17 -0.14 -8.99
C PRO A 64 -23.97 -0.65 -7.78
N VAL A 65 -23.30 -1.33 -6.82
CA VAL A 65 -23.92 -1.80 -5.58
C VAL A 65 -24.26 -0.62 -4.67
N PHE A 66 -23.31 0.27 -4.47
CA PHE A 66 -23.48 1.49 -3.68
C PHE A 66 -24.68 2.29 -4.17
N ARG A 67 -24.69 2.62 -5.46
CA ARG A 67 -25.80 3.37 -6.07
C ARG A 67 -27.14 2.70 -5.89
N ARG A 68 -27.23 1.39 -6.13
CA ARG A 68 -28.49 0.62 -6.03
C ARG A 68 -29.01 0.55 -4.61
N VAL A 69 -28.12 0.46 -3.62
CA VAL A 69 -28.49 0.41 -2.19
C VAL A 69 -28.85 1.80 -1.67
N ILE A 70 -28.13 2.83 -2.07
CA ILE A 70 -28.37 4.21 -1.61
C ILE A 70 -29.57 4.84 -2.30
N MET A 71 -29.86 4.46 -3.56
CA MET A 71 -31.01 4.95 -4.31
C MET A 71 -31.87 3.78 -4.84
N PRO A 72 -32.55 3.03 -3.94
CA PRO A 72 -33.41 1.93 -4.39
C PRO A 72 -34.60 2.45 -5.15
N ALA A 73 -34.87 1.86 -6.33
CA ALA A 73 -36.00 2.26 -7.21
C ALA A 73 -36.08 3.78 -7.46
N ASP A 74 -34.89 4.44 -7.60
CA ASP A 74 -34.72 5.89 -7.82
C ASP A 74 -35.31 6.78 -6.70
N THR A 75 -35.54 6.24 -5.50
CA THR A 75 -35.84 7.07 -4.32
C THR A 75 -34.56 7.68 -3.74
N THR A 76 -34.68 8.85 -3.13
CA THR A 76 -33.55 9.64 -2.63
C THR A 76 -33.44 9.64 -1.10
N ASP A 77 -34.37 9.04 -0.39
CA ASP A 77 -34.44 9.12 1.09
C ASP A 77 -33.15 8.70 1.79
N ARG A 78 -32.53 7.60 1.34
CA ARG A 78 -31.27 7.12 1.92
C ARG A 78 -30.07 7.99 1.53
N LEU A 79 -30.08 8.52 0.31
CA LEU A 79 -29.07 9.48 -0.13
C LEU A 79 -29.17 10.77 0.69
N GLU A 80 -30.36 11.26 0.94
CA GLU A 80 -30.61 12.45 1.75
C GLU A 80 -30.14 12.26 3.20
N ASP A 81 -30.42 11.11 3.80
CA ASP A 81 -29.97 10.79 5.16
C ASP A 81 -28.44 10.65 5.23
N LEU A 82 -27.82 9.94 4.27
CA LEU A 82 -26.36 9.86 4.15
C LEU A 82 -25.73 11.25 3.99
N LEU A 83 -26.25 12.06 3.07
CA LEU A 83 -25.74 13.41 2.82
C LEU A 83 -25.87 14.29 4.04
N SER A 84 -27.03 14.24 4.71
CA SER A 84 -27.28 15.01 5.96
C SER A 84 -26.27 14.60 7.04
N ALA A 85 -25.99 13.31 7.16
CA ALA A 85 -25.02 12.77 8.13
C ALA A 85 -23.58 13.23 7.85
N ILE A 86 -23.17 13.30 6.57
CA ILE A 86 -21.82 13.72 6.17
C ILE A 86 -21.64 15.24 6.20
N LEU A 87 -22.62 15.98 5.69
CA LEU A 87 -22.56 17.45 5.65
C LEU A 87 -22.74 18.07 7.06
N GLY A 88 -23.50 17.38 7.94
CA GLY A 88 -23.85 17.86 9.29
C GLY A 88 -25.02 18.84 9.29
N GLU A 89 -25.75 18.93 8.20
CA GLU A 89 -26.96 19.75 8.01
C GLU A 89 -27.97 18.99 7.15
N PRO A 90 -29.28 19.29 7.24
CA PRO A 90 -30.29 18.64 6.43
C PRO A 90 -30.03 18.82 4.93
N ALA A 91 -29.97 17.72 4.19
CA ALA A 91 -29.79 17.71 2.75
C ALA A 91 -31.00 17.03 2.10
N THR A 92 -31.79 17.77 1.34
CA THR A 92 -32.93 17.25 0.58
C THR A 92 -32.62 17.34 -0.91
N VAL A 93 -32.78 16.24 -1.62
CA VAL A 93 -32.48 16.14 -3.04
C VAL A 93 -33.64 16.69 -3.85
N GLU A 94 -33.37 17.66 -4.70
CA GLU A 94 -34.33 18.21 -5.68
C GLU A 94 -34.32 17.33 -6.93
N GLN A 95 -33.12 16.96 -7.41
CA GLN A 95 -32.95 16.26 -8.67
C GLN A 95 -31.65 15.47 -8.70
N ILE A 96 -31.71 14.24 -9.19
CA ILE A 96 -30.51 13.48 -9.61
C ILE A 96 -30.13 13.92 -11.02
N LEU A 97 -28.87 14.23 -11.21
CA LEU A 97 -28.35 14.74 -12.46
C LEU A 97 -27.63 13.62 -13.26
N PRO A 98 -27.49 13.80 -14.60
CA PRO A 98 -26.69 12.88 -15.41
C PRO A 98 -25.26 12.75 -14.89
N ARG A 99 -24.74 11.53 -14.86
CA ARG A 99 -23.37 11.20 -14.41
C ARG A 99 -22.30 11.82 -15.31
N GLU A 100 -22.58 11.88 -16.59
CA GLU A 100 -21.65 12.40 -17.61
C GLU A 100 -21.55 13.91 -17.50
N GLY A 101 -20.32 14.41 -17.41
CA GLY A 101 -19.99 15.81 -17.39
C GLY A 101 -20.33 16.53 -18.70
N SER A 102 -20.32 17.84 -18.68
CA SER A 102 -20.44 18.64 -19.89
C SER A 102 -19.22 18.40 -20.78
N GLN A 103 -19.42 17.88 -21.97
CA GLN A 103 -18.36 17.76 -22.96
C GLN A 103 -17.97 19.15 -23.44
N ILE A 104 -16.83 19.67 -22.98
CA ILE A 104 -16.39 21.03 -23.31
C ILE A 104 -15.70 21.06 -24.68
N THR A 105 -15.18 19.92 -25.14
CA THR A 105 -14.54 19.76 -26.46
C THR A 105 -14.89 18.40 -27.07
N GLU A 106 -14.91 18.29 -28.40
CA GLU A 106 -15.17 17.01 -29.08
C GLU A 106 -14.16 15.92 -28.78
N THR A 107 -12.97 16.26 -28.28
CA THR A 107 -11.88 15.35 -27.92
C THR A 107 -11.67 15.23 -26.41
N GLY A 108 -12.44 15.95 -25.59
CA GLY A 108 -12.32 15.94 -24.13
C GLY A 108 -12.83 14.65 -23.52
N SER A 109 -12.11 14.10 -22.54
CA SER A 109 -12.61 13.01 -21.69
C SER A 109 -13.81 13.51 -20.90
N LEU A 110 -14.90 12.75 -20.88
CA LEU A 110 -16.05 13.02 -20.03
C LEU A 110 -15.65 12.83 -18.55
N VAL A 111 -16.03 13.79 -17.72
CA VAL A 111 -16.01 13.60 -16.27
C VAL A 111 -17.22 12.74 -15.91
N ILE A 112 -16.99 11.49 -15.52
CA ILE A 112 -18.05 10.57 -15.11
C ILE A 112 -18.05 10.50 -13.59
N ALA A 113 -19.16 10.89 -12.98
CA ALA A 113 -19.37 10.88 -11.54
C ALA A 113 -20.26 9.70 -11.12
N ASP A 114 -20.14 9.26 -9.87
CA ASP A 114 -20.95 8.13 -9.37
C ASP A 114 -22.40 8.58 -9.11
N ILE A 115 -22.60 9.59 -8.26
CA ILE A 115 -23.91 10.17 -7.97
C ILE A 115 -23.78 11.69 -7.97
N ILE A 116 -24.48 12.38 -8.87
CA ILE A 116 -24.61 13.84 -8.84
C ILE A 116 -26.05 14.20 -8.52
N ALA A 117 -26.23 15.07 -7.54
CA ALA A 117 -27.55 15.59 -7.17
C ALA A 117 -27.52 17.11 -7.02
N ARG A 118 -28.69 17.74 -7.30
CA ARG A 118 -28.99 19.10 -6.90
C ARG A 118 -29.86 19.02 -5.65
N LEU A 119 -29.50 19.83 -4.65
CA LEU A 119 -30.26 19.97 -3.41
C LEU A 119 -31.29 21.07 -3.51
N GLN A 120 -32.34 21.03 -2.70
CA GLN A 120 -33.40 22.05 -2.68
C GLN A 120 -32.90 23.47 -2.38
N ASN A 121 -31.80 23.60 -1.64
CA ASN A 121 -31.16 24.91 -1.39
C ASN A 121 -30.36 25.43 -2.60
N GLY A 122 -30.34 24.70 -3.71
CA GLY A 122 -29.61 25.03 -4.96
C GLY A 122 -28.16 24.57 -4.97
N SER A 123 -27.62 24.02 -3.87
CA SER A 123 -26.28 23.41 -3.84
C SER A 123 -26.23 22.15 -4.73
N MET A 124 -25.03 21.79 -5.17
CA MET A 124 -24.82 20.54 -5.88
C MET A 124 -23.90 19.63 -5.08
N VAL A 125 -24.14 18.34 -5.14
CA VAL A 125 -23.30 17.35 -4.50
C VAL A 125 -22.91 16.26 -5.50
N ASN A 126 -21.65 15.85 -5.47
CA ASN A 126 -21.15 14.66 -6.12
C ASN A 126 -20.62 13.70 -5.04
N VAL A 127 -21.08 12.47 -5.08
CA VAL A 127 -20.60 11.38 -4.21
C VAL A 127 -19.82 10.41 -5.06
N GLU A 128 -18.56 10.17 -4.69
CA GLU A 128 -17.63 9.26 -5.36
C GLU A 128 -17.26 8.11 -4.42
N MET A 129 -17.23 6.88 -4.95
CA MET A 129 -16.77 5.70 -4.24
C MET A 129 -15.46 5.19 -4.86
N GLN A 130 -14.36 5.26 -4.12
CA GLN A 130 -13.05 4.82 -4.56
C GLN A 130 -12.64 3.53 -3.85
N LYS A 131 -12.38 2.49 -4.62
CA LYS A 131 -12.10 1.15 -4.08
C LYS A 131 -10.62 0.90 -3.82
N ALA A 132 -9.75 1.39 -4.67
CA ALA A 132 -8.32 1.13 -4.60
C ALA A 132 -7.55 2.31 -3.99
N GLY A 133 -6.52 2.00 -3.20
CA GLY A 133 -5.63 2.96 -2.53
C GLY A 133 -4.72 3.75 -3.48
N TYR A 134 -5.21 4.09 -4.67
CA TYR A 134 -4.52 5.01 -5.56
C TYR A 134 -4.73 6.43 -5.07
N ASP A 135 -3.72 7.25 -5.25
CA ASP A 135 -3.85 8.68 -5.01
C ASP A 135 -4.98 9.21 -5.89
N PHE A 136 -6.09 9.61 -5.24
CA PHE A 136 -7.11 10.37 -5.93
C PHE A 136 -6.55 11.79 -6.14
N PRO A 137 -6.10 12.17 -7.34
CA PRO A 137 -5.31 13.37 -7.49
C PRO A 137 -6.16 14.61 -7.21
N GLY A 138 -5.55 15.61 -6.58
CA GLY A 138 -6.19 16.89 -6.31
C GLY A 138 -6.70 17.57 -7.59
N GLU A 139 -6.03 17.33 -8.70
CA GLU A 139 -6.41 17.78 -10.04
C GLU A 139 -7.76 17.20 -10.47
N ARG A 140 -8.00 15.92 -10.18
CA ARG A 140 -9.28 15.26 -10.46
C ARG A 140 -10.42 15.87 -9.63
N CYS A 141 -10.16 16.13 -8.34
CA CYS A 141 -11.11 16.85 -7.48
C CYS A 141 -11.48 18.21 -8.08
N SER A 142 -10.48 18.95 -8.57
CA SER A 142 -10.68 20.24 -9.20
C SER A 142 -11.52 20.15 -10.48
N CYS A 143 -11.32 19.10 -11.29
CA CYS A 143 -12.15 18.86 -12.47
C CYS A 143 -13.62 18.60 -12.10
N TYR A 144 -13.87 17.73 -11.10
CA TYR A 144 -15.23 17.43 -10.65
C TYR A 144 -15.94 18.66 -10.08
N THR A 145 -15.28 19.42 -9.21
CA THR A 145 -15.89 20.62 -8.63
C THR A 145 -16.11 21.71 -9.68
N SER A 146 -15.20 21.87 -10.66
CA SER A 146 -15.34 22.79 -11.76
C SER A 146 -16.52 22.43 -12.68
N ASP A 147 -16.69 21.16 -13.00
CA ASP A 147 -17.85 20.68 -13.80
C ASP A 147 -19.17 21.00 -13.09
N MET A 148 -19.27 20.74 -11.79
CA MET A 148 -20.46 21.06 -11.00
C MET A 148 -20.72 22.55 -10.97
N ILE A 149 -19.71 23.39 -10.79
CA ILE A 149 -19.84 24.86 -10.82
C ILE A 149 -20.34 25.31 -12.18
N MET A 150 -19.79 24.78 -13.27
CA MET A 150 -20.21 25.13 -14.63
C MET A 150 -21.63 24.64 -14.97
N ARG A 151 -22.02 23.47 -14.51
CA ARG A 151 -23.41 22.97 -14.64
C ARG A 151 -24.39 23.90 -13.90
N GLN A 152 -24.06 24.30 -12.67
CA GLN A 152 -24.87 25.21 -11.89
C GLN A 152 -24.97 26.58 -12.57
N TYR A 153 -23.83 27.14 -13.03
CA TYR A 153 -23.80 28.40 -13.77
C TYR A 153 -24.69 28.36 -15.01
N ASN A 154 -24.54 27.33 -15.84
CA ASN A 154 -25.34 27.19 -17.08
C ASN A 154 -26.83 27.06 -16.77
N TYR A 155 -27.19 26.26 -15.75
CA TYR A 155 -28.58 26.12 -15.33
C TYR A 155 -29.17 27.45 -14.86
N LEU A 156 -28.52 28.16 -13.97
CA LEU A 156 -29.00 29.42 -13.41
C LEU A 156 -29.08 30.52 -14.47
N LYS A 157 -28.08 30.62 -15.33
CA LYS A 157 -28.06 31.60 -16.44
C LYS A 157 -29.18 31.38 -17.43
N ASN A 158 -29.51 30.13 -17.73
CA ASN A 158 -30.59 29.81 -18.69
C ASN A 158 -31.98 29.91 -18.07
N SER A 159 -32.08 29.74 -16.72
CA SER A 159 -33.35 29.76 -16.00
C SER A 159 -33.72 31.15 -15.46
N ASN A 160 -32.77 32.05 -15.31
CA ASN A 160 -32.98 33.37 -14.72
C ASN A 160 -32.36 34.50 -15.54
N SER A 161 -33.21 35.34 -16.13
CA SER A 161 -32.79 36.52 -16.93
C SER A 161 -31.99 37.55 -16.10
N ASN A 162 -32.16 37.56 -14.78
CA ASN A 162 -31.50 38.48 -13.87
C ASN A 162 -30.39 37.78 -13.05
N PHE A 163 -29.78 36.73 -13.61
CA PHE A 163 -28.73 35.98 -12.98
C PHE A 163 -27.60 36.85 -12.44
N SER A 164 -27.20 36.57 -11.20
CA SER A 164 -26.01 37.11 -10.56
C SER A 164 -25.12 36.00 -10.05
N TYR A 165 -23.80 36.18 -10.06
CA TYR A 165 -22.87 35.21 -9.42
C TYR A 165 -23.15 34.95 -7.93
N LYS A 166 -23.87 35.84 -7.25
CA LYS A 166 -24.34 35.67 -5.87
C LYS A 166 -25.43 34.60 -5.74
N ASP A 167 -26.09 34.23 -6.85
CA ASP A 167 -27.13 33.19 -6.88
C ASP A 167 -26.52 31.78 -6.82
N MET A 168 -25.24 31.66 -7.16
CA MET A 168 -24.53 30.40 -7.10
C MET A 168 -24.39 29.91 -5.68
N LYS A 169 -24.57 28.59 -5.49
CA LYS A 169 -24.49 27.90 -4.20
C LYS A 169 -23.28 26.97 -4.17
N SER A 170 -22.95 26.51 -2.98
CA SER A 170 -21.85 25.58 -2.76
C SER A 170 -21.99 24.32 -3.62
N VAL A 171 -20.85 23.81 -4.05
CA VAL A 171 -20.72 22.46 -4.60
C VAL A 171 -19.93 21.61 -3.63
N TYR A 172 -20.39 20.38 -3.39
CA TYR A 172 -19.79 19.43 -2.46
C TYR A 172 -19.31 18.21 -3.23
N LEU A 173 -18.04 17.90 -3.09
CA LEU A 173 -17.45 16.64 -3.56
C LEU A 173 -17.14 15.78 -2.34
N ILE A 174 -17.82 14.64 -2.24
CA ILE A 174 -17.66 13.67 -1.16
C ILE A 174 -17.03 12.41 -1.75
N ILE A 175 -15.85 12.03 -1.27
CA ILE A 175 -15.10 10.88 -1.76
C ILE A 175 -14.96 9.88 -0.63
N PHE A 176 -15.59 8.71 -0.78
CA PHE A 176 -15.38 7.56 0.09
C PHE A 176 -14.24 6.72 -0.46
N MET A 177 -13.24 6.41 0.36
CA MET A 177 -12.09 5.58 -0.01
C MET A 177 -12.14 4.27 0.77
N GLU A 178 -12.35 3.14 0.10
CA GLU A 178 -12.33 1.81 0.74
C GLU A 178 -10.92 1.51 1.28
N THR A 179 -9.90 1.78 0.48
CA THR A 179 -8.50 1.80 0.88
C THR A 179 -7.94 3.17 0.54
N SER A 180 -7.54 3.90 1.57
CA SER A 180 -7.03 5.26 1.41
C SER A 180 -5.52 5.28 1.12
N PRO A 181 -5.02 6.27 0.38
CA PRO A 181 -3.59 6.47 0.16
C PRO A 181 -2.83 6.71 1.48
N ALA A 182 -1.53 6.36 1.49
CA ALA A 182 -0.66 6.48 2.67
C ALA A 182 -0.65 7.90 3.29
N LEU A 183 -0.88 8.93 2.47
CA LEU A 183 -0.99 10.31 2.94
C LEU A 183 -2.08 10.48 4.01
N PHE A 184 -3.22 9.80 3.87
CA PHE A 184 -4.34 9.88 4.80
C PHE A 184 -4.10 9.11 6.10
N HIS A 185 -3.15 8.16 6.13
CA HIS A 185 -2.76 7.42 7.33
C HIS A 185 -1.74 8.15 8.24
N THR A 186 -1.36 9.38 7.90
CA THR A 186 -0.52 10.23 8.77
C THR A 186 -1.27 10.73 10.00
N THR A 187 -2.58 10.56 10.05
CA THR A 187 -3.47 10.93 11.14
C THR A 187 -4.51 9.82 11.38
N LYS A 188 -5.06 9.78 12.60
CA LYS A 188 -6.17 8.89 12.98
C LYS A 188 -7.55 9.42 12.59
N GLN A 189 -7.59 10.58 11.95
CA GLN A 189 -8.83 11.15 11.44
C GLN A 189 -9.27 10.38 10.20
N TYR A 190 -10.55 10.07 10.10
CA TYR A 190 -11.14 9.39 8.95
C TYR A 190 -11.99 10.33 8.07
N VAL A 191 -12.19 11.56 8.48
CA VAL A 191 -12.86 12.61 7.69
C VAL A 191 -11.93 13.78 7.51
N HIS A 192 -11.62 14.10 6.26
CA HIS A 192 -10.72 15.18 5.88
C HIS A 192 -11.48 16.20 5.04
N LYS A 193 -11.77 17.36 5.61
CA LYS A 193 -12.47 18.45 4.93
C LYS A 193 -11.46 19.50 4.43
N LYS A 194 -11.60 19.90 3.17
CA LYS A 194 -10.83 21.02 2.62
C LYS A 194 -11.12 22.27 3.45
N CYS A 195 -10.07 22.89 3.95
CA CYS A 195 -10.13 24.26 4.53
C CYS A 195 -9.49 25.23 3.55
N THR A 196 -10.21 26.31 3.23
CA THR A 196 -9.68 27.37 2.37
C THR A 196 -9.54 28.63 3.21
N GLU A 197 -8.31 28.97 3.57
CA GLU A 197 -7.96 30.26 4.19
C GLU A 197 -6.85 30.90 3.33
N PHE A 198 -6.92 32.22 3.14
CA PHE A 198 -5.83 32.94 2.52
C PHE A 198 -4.70 33.12 3.55
N ASP A 199 -3.48 33.23 3.07
CA ASP A 199 -2.27 33.47 3.89
C ASP A 199 -2.38 34.72 4.78
N THR A 200 -3.23 35.65 4.38
CA THR A 200 -3.56 36.88 5.14
C THR A 200 -4.68 36.72 6.18
N GLY A 201 -5.26 35.49 6.30
CA GLY A 201 -6.39 35.23 7.20
C GLY A 201 -7.75 35.73 6.67
N ILE A 202 -7.80 36.25 5.45
CA ILE A 202 -9.06 36.67 4.82
C ILE A 202 -9.87 35.40 4.50
N LYS A 203 -11.16 35.41 4.84
CA LYS A 203 -12.11 34.32 4.56
C LYS A 203 -13.02 34.74 3.41
N LEU A 204 -12.94 34.02 2.29
CA LEU A 204 -13.91 34.10 1.19
C LEU A 204 -14.66 32.80 1.12
N ASN A 205 -15.96 32.89 0.88
CA ASN A 205 -16.77 31.70 0.66
C ASN A 205 -16.57 31.22 -0.80
N LEU A 206 -15.53 30.40 -1.01
CA LEU A 206 -15.35 29.69 -2.27
C LEU A 206 -16.38 28.56 -2.34
N LEU A 207 -16.89 28.30 -3.55
CA LEU A 207 -18.03 27.39 -3.71
C LEU A 207 -17.65 25.92 -3.58
N ASP A 208 -16.40 25.56 -3.80
CA ASP A 208 -15.92 24.17 -3.87
C ASP A 208 -15.55 23.63 -2.48
N ASN A 209 -16.33 22.66 -2.03
CA ASN A 209 -16.10 21.93 -0.78
C ASN A 209 -15.75 20.48 -1.10
N ILE A 210 -14.63 20.01 -0.57
CA ILE A 210 -14.13 18.66 -0.79
C ILE A 210 -14.01 17.96 0.56
N THR A 211 -14.57 16.75 0.64
CA THR A 211 -14.49 15.90 1.83
C THR A 211 -14.02 14.51 1.41
N PHE A 212 -12.88 14.07 1.95
CA PHE A 212 -12.42 12.69 1.85
C PHE A 212 -12.82 11.93 3.11
N ILE A 213 -13.25 10.67 2.94
CA ILE A 213 -13.64 9.78 4.03
C ILE A 213 -12.88 8.46 3.85
N SER A 214 -11.91 8.22 4.76
CA SER A 214 -11.08 7.03 4.79
C SER A 214 -11.81 5.91 5.52
N LEU A 215 -12.44 4.99 4.77
CA LEU A 215 -13.25 3.91 5.33
C LEU A 215 -12.39 2.86 6.06
N ASP A 216 -11.16 2.61 5.59
CA ASP A 216 -10.17 1.77 6.25
C ASP A 216 -9.76 2.35 7.61
N THR A 217 -9.39 3.64 7.67
CA THR A 217 -9.08 4.32 8.93
C THR A 217 -10.29 4.32 9.89
N PHE A 218 -11.50 4.53 9.35
CA PHE A 218 -12.72 4.43 10.16
C PHE A 218 -12.88 3.04 10.79
N LYS A 219 -12.67 1.98 10.01
CA LYS A 219 -12.78 0.58 10.48
C LYS A 219 -11.76 0.26 11.59
N ASP A 220 -10.56 0.80 11.48
CA ASP A 220 -9.48 0.56 12.43
C ASP A 220 -9.60 1.37 13.73
N GLU A 221 -10.09 2.62 13.66
CA GLU A 221 -10.05 3.55 14.79
C GLU A 221 -11.41 3.70 15.51
N VAL A 222 -12.53 3.39 14.85
CA VAL A 222 -13.87 3.61 15.43
C VAL A 222 -14.50 2.29 15.87
N HIS A 223 -14.54 2.08 17.19
CA HIS A 223 -15.16 0.89 17.80
C HIS A 223 -16.57 1.14 18.33
N ASN A 224 -16.97 2.40 18.52
CA ASN A 224 -18.29 2.77 19.00
C ASN A 224 -18.96 3.76 18.03
N ILE A 225 -20.21 3.50 17.69
CA ILE A 225 -21.00 4.36 16.82
C ILE A 225 -21.67 5.42 17.68
N ASN A 226 -21.33 6.68 17.47
CA ASN A 226 -21.83 7.80 18.25
C ASN A 226 -22.69 8.77 17.43
N THR A 227 -22.61 8.71 16.12
CA THR A 227 -23.32 9.62 15.22
C THR A 227 -23.98 8.86 14.08
N ASN A 228 -24.99 9.45 13.43
CA ASN A 228 -25.61 8.89 12.22
C ASN A 228 -24.58 8.69 11.10
N ARG A 229 -23.58 9.60 10.99
CA ARG A 229 -22.45 9.41 10.08
C ARG A 229 -21.70 8.11 10.37
N ASP A 230 -21.35 7.84 11.63
CA ASP A 230 -20.62 6.63 11.99
C ASP A 230 -21.45 5.38 11.70
N ALA A 231 -22.80 5.44 11.89
CA ALA A 231 -23.70 4.35 11.51
C ALA A 231 -23.69 4.08 10.01
N TRP A 232 -23.73 5.12 9.17
CA TRP A 232 -23.57 4.98 7.72
C TRP A 232 -22.22 4.41 7.33
N LEU A 233 -21.12 4.87 7.95
CA LEU A 233 -19.78 4.36 7.65
C LEU A 233 -19.63 2.90 8.09
N LYS A 234 -20.19 2.51 9.25
CA LYS A 234 -20.25 1.10 9.69
C LYS A 234 -21.02 0.24 8.68
N PHE A 235 -22.19 0.70 8.23
CA PHE A 235 -22.97 0.00 7.20
C PHE A 235 -22.17 -0.20 5.89
N LEU A 236 -21.41 0.79 5.46
CA LEU A 236 -20.61 0.71 4.22
C LEU A 236 -19.41 -0.23 4.33
N THR A 237 -18.85 -0.40 5.53
CA THR A 237 -17.59 -1.11 5.75
C THR A 237 -17.75 -2.50 6.35
N GLU A 238 -18.90 -2.81 6.97
CA GLU A 238 -19.07 -4.06 7.71
C GLU A 238 -19.46 -5.21 6.80
N ASP A 239 -18.67 -6.27 6.83
CA ASP A 239 -18.90 -7.51 6.09
C ASP A 239 -18.93 -8.76 6.98
N ASP A 240 -18.63 -8.63 8.28
CA ASP A 240 -18.74 -9.70 9.25
C ASP A 240 -20.20 -9.95 9.63
N PRO A 241 -20.73 -11.19 9.50
CA PRO A 241 -22.12 -11.50 9.77
C PRO A 241 -22.58 -11.24 11.21
N ASP A 242 -21.74 -11.52 12.20
CA ASP A 242 -22.08 -11.36 13.61
C ASP A 242 -22.12 -9.87 13.99
N GLU A 243 -21.19 -9.09 13.45
CA GLU A 243 -21.17 -7.64 13.58
C GLU A 243 -22.38 -6.99 12.88
N ILE A 244 -22.77 -7.48 11.70
CA ILE A 244 -23.98 -7.03 10.98
C ILE A 244 -25.23 -7.29 11.83
N VAL A 245 -25.35 -8.46 12.46
CA VAL A 245 -26.49 -8.76 13.35
C VAL A 245 -26.52 -7.80 14.53
N THR A 246 -25.38 -7.56 15.16
CA THR A 246 -25.24 -6.63 16.27
C THR A 246 -25.64 -5.22 15.85
N PHE A 247 -25.11 -4.76 14.71
CA PHE A 247 -25.39 -3.46 14.14
C PHE A 247 -26.88 -3.25 13.82
N VAL A 248 -27.53 -4.18 13.11
CA VAL A 248 -28.96 -4.07 12.75
C VAL A 248 -29.86 -4.12 13.98
N ASN A 249 -29.49 -4.87 15.01
CA ASN A 249 -30.27 -4.88 16.27
C ASN A 249 -30.13 -3.56 17.05
N GLN A 250 -29.02 -2.85 16.86
CA GLN A 250 -28.80 -1.53 17.46
C GLN A 250 -29.41 -0.40 16.61
N TYR A 251 -29.29 -0.51 15.28
CA TYR A 251 -29.72 0.47 14.28
C TYR A 251 -30.70 -0.19 13.27
N PRO A 252 -31.95 -0.49 13.68
CA PRO A 252 -32.92 -1.24 12.86
C PRO A 252 -33.36 -0.47 11.59
N GLU A 253 -33.12 0.82 11.50
CA GLU A 253 -33.32 1.66 10.31
C GLU A 253 -32.48 1.21 9.12
N PHE A 254 -31.36 0.53 9.33
CA PHE A 254 -30.54 -0.04 8.25
C PHE A 254 -31.04 -1.40 7.74
N LEU A 255 -32.00 -2.04 8.42
CA LEU A 255 -32.54 -3.32 7.97
C LEU A 255 -33.08 -3.30 6.52
N PRO A 256 -33.77 -2.25 6.04
CA PRO A 256 -34.18 -2.16 4.64
C PRO A 256 -33.00 -2.19 3.66
N CYS A 257 -31.84 -1.59 4.03
CA CYS A 257 -30.63 -1.63 3.20
C CYS A 257 -30.11 -3.06 3.06
N TYR A 258 -30.06 -3.83 4.14
CA TYR A 258 -29.67 -5.24 4.10
C TYR A 258 -30.66 -6.12 3.35
N LYS A 259 -31.97 -5.81 3.39
CA LYS A 259 -32.97 -6.53 2.59
C LYS A 259 -32.75 -6.36 1.09
N ASP A 260 -32.32 -5.17 0.65
CA ASP A 260 -31.98 -4.98 -0.74
C ASP A 260 -30.72 -5.78 -1.14
N LEU A 261 -29.74 -5.90 -0.22
CA LEU A 261 -28.58 -6.77 -0.43
C LEU A 261 -29.00 -8.25 -0.54
N ILE A 262 -30.00 -8.71 0.24
CA ILE A 262 -30.56 -10.07 0.08
C ILE A 262 -31.20 -10.23 -1.30
N ALA A 263 -31.90 -9.23 -1.80
CA ALA A 263 -32.49 -9.28 -3.14
C ALA A 263 -31.42 -9.53 -4.21
N PHE A 264 -30.25 -8.91 -4.09
CA PHE A 264 -29.12 -9.23 -4.98
C PHE A 264 -28.63 -10.67 -4.82
N ARG A 265 -28.53 -11.16 -3.58
CA ARG A 265 -28.16 -12.56 -3.32
C ARG A 265 -29.11 -13.54 -3.99
N GLN A 266 -30.39 -13.21 -4.07
CA GLN A 266 -31.41 -14.03 -4.72
C GLN A 266 -31.36 -13.95 -6.27
N ASN A 267 -30.68 -12.96 -6.82
CA ASN A 267 -30.48 -12.79 -8.26
C ASN A 267 -28.98 -12.86 -8.64
N PRO A 268 -28.40 -14.07 -8.65
CA PRO A 268 -26.96 -14.22 -8.92
C PRO A 268 -26.54 -13.73 -10.31
N LYS A 269 -27.45 -13.73 -11.29
CA LYS A 269 -27.18 -13.19 -12.62
C LYS A 269 -26.92 -11.68 -12.58
N GLU A 270 -27.82 -10.93 -11.96
CA GLU A 270 -27.68 -9.49 -11.78
C GLU A 270 -26.42 -9.16 -10.97
N LEU A 271 -26.21 -9.86 -9.86
CA LEU A 271 -25.08 -9.68 -8.98
C LEU A 271 -23.73 -9.90 -9.73
N ILE A 272 -23.58 -11.01 -10.45
CA ILE A 272 -22.36 -11.33 -11.20
C ILE A 272 -22.11 -10.30 -12.29
N ASN A 273 -23.14 -9.88 -13.02
CA ASN A 273 -23.02 -8.87 -14.07
C ASN A 273 -22.64 -7.51 -13.49
N MET A 274 -23.28 -7.07 -12.40
CA MET A 274 -22.91 -5.84 -11.70
C MET A 274 -21.45 -5.84 -11.23
N PHE A 275 -20.99 -6.95 -10.63
CA PHE A 275 -19.60 -7.09 -10.22
C PHE A 275 -18.65 -7.10 -11.41
N SER A 276 -19.00 -7.78 -12.51
CA SER A 276 -18.20 -7.78 -13.73
C SER A 276 -18.11 -6.39 -14.35
N ASP A 277 -19.22 -5.67 -14.39
CA ASP A 277 -19.27 -4.32 -14.95
C ASP A 277 -18.56 -3.33 -14.03
N ALA A 278 -18.71 -3.45 -12.71
CA ALA A 278 -17.90 -2.71 -11.74
C ALA A 278 -16.39 -2.96 -11.90
N LEU A 279 -15.99 -4.20 -12.16
CA LEU A 279 -14.59 -4.54 -12.43
C LEU A 279 -14.11 -4.01 -13.79
N LYS A 280 -15.00 -3.83 -14.77
CA LYS A 280 -14.69 -3.20 -16.07
C LYS A 280 -14.73 -1.67 -15.99
N GLU A 281 -15.68 -1.11 -15.23
CA GLU A 281 -15.79 0.31 -14.93
C GLU A 281 -14.80 0.78 -13.87
N MET A 282 -14.06 -0.16 -13.23
CA MET A 282 -12.85 0.22 -12.49
C MET A 282 -11.93 0.96 -13.46
N ASP A 283 -12.56 1.90 -13.97
CA ASP A 283 -12.13 3.23 -14.23
C ASP A 283 -11.36 3.42 -15.54
N LYS A 284 -12.09 3.62 -16.62
CA LYS A 284 -11.48 4.26 -17.81
C LYS A 284 -10.72 5.55 -17.45
N ASN A 285 -11.10 6.23 -16.40
CA ASN A 285 -10.42 7.44 -15.91
C ASN A 285 -9.27 7.10 -14.94
N THR A 286 -9.42 6.06 -14.10
CA THR A 286 -8.36 5.55 -13.22
C THR A 286 -7.35 4.72 -14.02
N GLU A 287 -7.78 3.97 -15.05
CA GLU A 287 -6.89 3.16 -15.89
C GLU A 287 -5.81 4.04 -16.55
N ARG A 288 -6.19 5.19 -17.07
CA ARG A 288 -5.23 6.14 -17.68
C ARG A 288 -4.26 6.71 -16.64
N TYR A 289 -4.78 7.12 -15.51
CA TYR A 289 -3.96 7.63 -14.41
C TYR A 289 -3.05 6.53 -13.83
N MET A 290 -3.58 5.31 -13.65
CA MET A 290 -2.79 4.16 -13.21
C MET A 290 -1.67 3.82 -14.20
N VAL A 291 -1.94 3.87 -15.49
CA VAL A 291 -0.92 3.65 -16.53
C VAL A 291 0.15 4.75 -16.44
N GLU A 292 -0.21 6.00 -16.24
CA GLU A 292 0.72 7.12 -16.06
C GLU A 292 1.57 6.96 -14.79
N GLU A 293 0.95 6.62 -13.65
CA GLU A 293 1.65 6.36 -12.37
C GLU A 293 2.55 5.12 -12.45
N LEU A 294 2.06 4.03 -13.06
CA LEU A 294 2.86 2.83 -13.28
C LEU A 294 4.06 3.12 -14.19
N ASN A 295 3.87 3.90 -15.25
CA ASN A 295 4.95 4.31 -16.14
C ASN A 295 5.98 5.18 -15.42
N LYS A 296 5.53 6.10 -14.56
CA LYS A 296 6.41 6.90 -13.70
C LYS A 296 7.21 6.01 -12.75
N LYS A 297 6.55 5.08 -12.09
CA LYS A 297 7.19 4.13 -11.17
C LYS A 297 8.16 3.18 -11.88
N VAL A 298 7.81 2.72 -13.08
CA VAL A 298 8.72 1.93 -13.94
C VAL A 298 9.96 2.76 -14.32
N LYS A 299 9.80 4.04 -14.62
CA LYS A 299 10.92 4.93 -14.92
C LYS A 299 11.82 5.12 -13.70
N GLU A 300 11.25 5.40 -12.52
CA GLU A 300 11.99 5.52 -11.26
C GLU A 300 12.76 4.23 -10.92
N LEU A 301 12.11 3.06 -11.03
CA LEU A 301 12.75 1.77 -10.81
C LEU A 301 13.86 1.47 -11.83
N ASN A 302 13.70 1.87 -13.08
CA ASN A 302 14.75 1.72 -14.09
C ASN A 302 15.97 2.65 -13.81
N GLU A 303 15.74 3.86 -13.32
CA GLU A 303 16.80 4.77 -12.89
C GLU A 303 17.56 4.20 -11.67
N GLU A 304 16.85 3.64 -10.70
CA GLU A 304 17.41 2.95 -9.53
C GLU A 304 18.18 1.68 -9.92
N LEU A 305 17.65 0.90 -10.86
CA LEU A 305 18.32 -0.28 -11.41
C LEU A 305 19.63 0.08 -12.12
N ASN A 306 19.62 1.13 -12.94
CA ASN A 306 20.80 1.61 -13.64
C ASN A 306 21.87 2.13 -12.67
N SER A 307 21.44 2.84 -11.62
CA SER A 307 22.34 3.29 -10.55
C SER A 307 22.98 2.11 -9.82
N THR A 308 22.18 1.10 -9.47
CA THR A 308 22.64 -0.12 -8.80
C THR A 308 23.59 -0.93 -9.69
N ALA A 309 23.31 -1.04 -10.99
CA ALA A 309 24.19 -1.68 -11.97
C ALA A 309 25.55 -0.97 -12.03
N SER A 310 25.57 0.36 -12.09
CA SER A 310 26.80 1.15 -12.08
C SER A 310 27.62 0.94 -10.80
N ILE A 311 26.98 0.89 -9.63
CA ILE A 311 27.65 0.58 -8.36
C ILE A 311 28.25 -0.83 -8.39
N ASN A 312 27.53 -1.83 -8.91
CA ASN A 312 28.02 -3.20 -9.05
C ASN A 312 29.23 -3.29 -9.98
N ASP A 313 29.28 -2.52 -11.07
CA ASP A 313 30.43 -2.47 -11.96
C ASP A 313 31.66 -1.89 -11.24
N VAL A 314 31.50 -0.82 -10.46
CA VAL A 314 32.54 -0.25 -9.62
C VAL A 314 33.07 -1.26 -8.60
N LEU A 315 32.14 -1.92 -7.88
CA LEU A 315 32.49 -2.94 -6.87
C LEU A 315 33.21 -4.14 -7.52
N THR A 316 32.78 -4.57 -8.69
CA THR A 316 33.46 -5.64 -9.44
C THR A 316 34.89 -5.24 -9.81
N THR A 317 35.08 -4.00 -10.26
CA THR A 317 36.39 -3.47 -10.55
C THR A 317 37.30 -3.41 -9.31
N GLN A 318 36.76 -2.94 -8.18
CA GLN A 318 37.49 -2.91 -6.90
C GLN A 318 37.87 -4.32 -6.42
N ASN A 319 36.97 -5.28 -6.54
CA ASN A 319 37.24 -6.67 -6.17
C ASN A 319 38.36 -7.27 -7.03
N ASN A 320 38.39 -6.99 -8.31
CA ASN A 320 39.47 -7.44 -9.20
C ASN A 320 40.82 -6.82 -8.81
N VAL A 321 40.85 -5.54 -8.44
CA VAL A 321 42.07 -4.87 -7.94
C VAL A 321 42.53 -5.52 -6.62
N LEU A 322 41.62 -5.76 -5.67
CA LEU A 322 41.93 -6.43 -4.41
C LEU A 322 42.45 -7.85 -4.60
N ALA A 323 41.88 -8.62 -5.54
CA ALA A 323 42.37 -9.95 -5.90
C ALA A 323 43.81 -9.88 -6.40
N THR A 324 44.15 -8.96 -7.30
CA THR A 324 45.51 -8.75 -7.79
C THR A 324 46.50 -8.35 -6.68
N GLN A 325 46.04 -7.50 -5.75
CA GLN A 325 46.86 -7.13 -4.57
C GLN A 325 47.13 -8.32 -3.67
N ASN A 326 46.12 -9.17 -3.43
CA ASN A 326 46.27 -10.39 -2.63
C ASN A 326 47.23 -11.37 -3.29
N ASP A 327 47.17 -11.56 -4.62
CA ASP A 327 48.12 -12.39 -5.34
C ASP A 327 49.57 -11.87 -5.21
N THR A 328 49.74 -10.54 -5.29
CA THR A 328 51.02 -9.91 -5.09
C THR A 328 51.56 -10.10 -3.67
N LEU A 329 50.74 -9.93 -2.66
CA LEU A 329 51.08 -10.17 -1.25
C LEU A 329 51.42 -11.63 -0.99
N THR A 330 50.72 -12.55 -1.60
CA THR A 330 51.03 -13.99 -1.53
C THR A 330 52.41 -14.28 -2.09
N ALA A 331 52.76 -13.76 -3.28
CA ALA A 331 54.07 -13.92 -3.88
C ALA A 331 55.19 -13.30 -3.02
N GLN A 332 54.93 -12.17 -2.37
CA GLN A 332 55.90 -11.55 -1.42
C GLN A 332 56.10 -12.42 -0.17
N ASN A 333 55.05 -12.98 0.39
CA ASN A 333 55.12 -13.89 1.51
C ASN A 333 55.91 -15.17 1.19
N ASP A 334 55.71 -15.73 0.00
CA ASP A 334 56.44 -16.90 -0.48
C ASP A 334 57.94 -16.56 -0.60
N THR A 335 58.27 -15.38 -1.10
CA THR A 335 59.65 -14.89 -1.20
C THR A 335 60.29 -14.71 0.18
N LEU A 336 59.55 -14.12 1.13
CA LEU A 336 60.02 -13.96 2.51
C LEU A 336 60.22 -15.30 3.23
N THR A 337 59.34 -16.27 2.98
CA THR A 337 59.48 -17.62 3.50
C THR A 337 60.74 -18.28 2.98
N ALA A 338 61.06 -18.23 1.69
CA ALA A 338 62.28 -18.73 1.08
C ALA A 338 63.56 -18.05 1.64
N GLN A 339 63.48 -16.75 1.93
CA GLN A 339 64.59 -15.99 2.57
C GLN A 339 64.81 -16.48 4.02
N ASN A 340 63.74 -16.69 4.78
CA ASN A 340 63.81 -17.19 6.13
C ASN A 340 64.38 -18.60 6.17
N ASP A 341 64.02 -19.48 5.25
CA ASP A 341 64.60 -20.83 5.16
C ASP A 341 66.10 -20.78 4.83
N THR A 342 66.51 -19.86 3.97
CA THR A 342 67.91 -19.63 3.64
C THR A 342 68.70 -19.13 4.89
N LEU A 343 68.12 -18.19 5.64
CA LEU A 343 68.74 -17.67 6.86
C LEU A 343 68.82 -18.76 7.93
N ALA A 344 67.84 -19.61 8.06
CA ALA A 344 67.83 -20.76 8.99
C ALA A 344 69.00 -21.73 8.67
N ALA A 345 69.17 -22.10 7.39
CA ALA A 345 70.26 -22.95 6.92
C ALA A 345 71.65 -22.30 7.17
N GLN A 346 71.77 -20.97 6.99
CA GLN A 346 73.01 -20.26 7.35
C GLN A 346 73.29 -20.28 8.83
N ASN A 347 72.29 -20.11 9.68
CA ASN A 347 72.40 -20.19 11.13
C ASN A 347 72.86 -21.59 11.58
N ASP A 348 72.28 -22.65 10.98
CA ASP A 348 72.64 -24.04 11.28
C ASP A 348 74.12 -24.27 10.89
N SER A 349 74.56 -23.76 9.76
CA SER A 349 75.96 -23.82 9.31
C SER A 349 76.91 -23.07 10.26
N LEU A 350 76.54 -21.89 10.70
CA LEU A 350 77.29 -21.10 11.68
C LEU A 350 77.36 -21.80 13.05
N THR A 351 76.30 -22.43 13.50
CA THR A 351 76.29 -23.22 14.70
C THR A 351 77.26 -24.39 14.64
N ALA A 352 77.25 -25.16 13.53
CA ALA A 352 78.22 -26.25 13.31
C ALA A 352 79.68 -25.78 13.24
N GLN A 353 79.92 -24.60 12.68
CA GLN A 353 81.24 -23.98 12.71
C GLN A 353 81.68 -23.61 14.13
N ASN A 354 80.81 -23.00 14.90
CA ASN A 354 81.05 -22.65 16.32
C ASN A 354 81.36 -23.89 17.16
N ASP A 355 80.61 -24.97 16.98
CA ASP A 355 80.83 -26.24 17.65
C ASP A 355 82.20 -26.82 17.31
N THR A 356 82.60 -26.73 16.01
CA THR A 356 83.95 -27.14 15.55
C THR A 356 85.01 -26.31 16.17
N LEU A 357 84.86 -24.99 16.24
CA LEU A 357 85.82 -24.05 16.86
C LEU A 357 85.88 -24.29 18.37
N THR A 358 84.79 -24.56 19.02
CA THR A 358 84.73 -24.92 20.44
C THR A 358 85.59 -26.17 20.70
N ALA A 359 85.37 -27.24 19.92
CA ALA A 359 86.12 -28.51 20.05
C ALA A 359 87.61 -28.30 19.76
N GLN A 360 88.00 -27.44 18.83
CA GLN A 360 89.38 -27.09 18.57
C GLN A 360 90.02 -26.33 19.72
N ASN A 361 89.33 -25.39 20.34
CA ASN A 361 89.78 -24.65 21.53
C ASN A 361 89.98 -25.58 22.70
N ASP A 362 89.07 -26.53 22.94
CA ASP A 362 89.20 -27.54 24.03
C ASP A 362 90.41 -28.44 23.80
N ALA A 363 90.58 -28.87 22.55
CA ALA A 363 91.84 -29.65 22.20
C ALA A 363 93.13 -28.83 22.41
N LEU A 364 93.12 -27.55 22.02
CA LEU A 364 94.27 -26.65 22.26
C LEU A 364 94.50 -26.39 23.76
N ASN A 365 93.43 -26.21 24.54
CA ASN A 365 93.57 -26.08 26.01
C ASN A 365 94.19 -27.34 26.64
N THR A 366 93.72 -28.53 26.23
CA THR A 366 94.22 -29.83 26.68
C THR A 366 95.74 -29.96 26.32
N GLN A 367 96.04 -29.52 25.09
CA GLN A 367 97.49 -29.53 24.62
C GLN A 367 98.35 -28.54 25.43
N ASN A 368 97.89 -27.35 25.68
CA ASN A 368 98.55 -26.33 26.53
C ASN A 368 98.74 -26.84 27.95
N ASP A 369 97.71 -27.48 28.56
CA ASP A 369 97.83 -28.07 29.89
C ASP A 369 98.91 -29.19 29.92
N SER A 370 98.96 -30.03 28.89
CA SER A 370 99.97 -31.08 28.75
C SER A 370 101.35 -30.48 28.56
N MET A 371 101.49 -29.43 27.74
CA MET A 371 102.78 -28.70 27.59
C MET A 371 103.22 -28.03 28.89
N SER A 372 102.27 -27.39 29.64
CA SER A 372 102.57 -26.75 30.92
C SER A 372 103.04 -27.81 31.96
N LYS A 373 102.44 -28.99 32.01
CA LYS A 373 102.94 -30.12 32.85
C LYS A 373 104.33 -30.53 32.42
N ARG A 374 104.59 -30.65 31.13
CA ARG A 374 105.93 -31.03 30.58
C ARG A 374 106.97 -30.01 30.86
N ILE A 375 106.67 -28.74 30.84
CA ILE A 375 107.58 -27.65 31.23
C ILE A 375 107.93 -27.77 32.69
N ALA A 376 106.94 -27.92 33.56
CA ALA A 376 107.15 -28.09 34.99
C ALA A 376 108.02 -29.32 35.30
N GLU A 377 107.79 -30.47 34.62
CA GLU A 377 108.67 -31.67 34.78
C GLU A 377 110.08 -31.39 34.32
N LEU A 378 110.25 -30.68 33.22
CA LEU A 378 111.63 -30.33 32.74
C LEU A 378 112.32 -29.31 33.65
N GLU A 379 111.59 -28.32 34.16
CA GLU A 379 112.07 -27.40 35.20
C GLU A 379 112.49 -28.10 36.47
N ALA A 380 111.73 -29.09 36.92
CA ALA A 380 112.09 -29.91 38.08
C ALA A 380 113.32 -30.75 37.81
N LEU A 381 113.48 -31.40 36.67
CA LEU A 381 114.63 -32.13 36.25
C LEU A 381 115.93 -31.24 36.10
N LEU A 382 115.71 -30.02 35.63
CA LEU A 382 116.86 -29.04 35.53
C LEU A 382 117.34 -28.61 36.91
N HIS A 383 116.40 -28.45 37.86
CA HIS A 383 116.78 -28.13 39.23
C HIS A 383 117.53 -29.33 39.92
N GLU A 384 117.10 -30.56 39.61
CA GLU A 384 117.80 -31.74 40.10
C GLU A 384 119.20 -31.93 39.55
N SER A 385 119.42 -31.48 38.28
CA SER A 385 120.76 -31.55 37.59
C SER A 385 121.74 -30.46 38.01
N GLN A 386 121.26 -29.42 38.73
CA GLN A 386 122.10 -28.26 39.19
C GLN A 386 122.39 -28.35 40.71
N SER A 387 121.85 -29.32 41.45
CA SER A 387 122.23 -29.63 42.80
C SER A 387 123.14 -30.86 42.84
#